data_d46d1613ce486bf3094be1fc4b19833e
#
_entry.id   d46d1613ce486bf3094be1fc4b19833e
#
_cell.length_a   1.000
_cell.length_b   1.000
_cell.length_c   1.000
_cell.angle_alpha   90.00
_cell.angle_beta   90.00
_cell.angle_gamma   90.00
#
_symmetry.space_group_name_H-M   'P 1'
#
loop_
_entity.id
_entity.type
_entity.pdbx_description
1 polymer ?
#
loop_
_entity_poly.entity_id
_entity_poly.type
_entity_poly.pdbx_seq_one_letter_code
_entity_poly.pdbx_strand_id
1 'polypeptide(L)'
;WLMHIMNGHVVAFIGGPPCNTWSKARHIKLSGCHGPRVVRSPDAPWGLPSLRLGELCQVMLGNLLLGFAFECMAALATREGAGLLEHPKDPDHPDYVSIWRLAILRMLLTLPNMRLVSVSQGLFGAPSPKPTSFLVLGLRTLESELHQHLLTGQLPTATSIGKDECGNYRTAPLKEYPPALCHAVAASMCTDLTRMDCSDFGSQTDPPTEFIRRCEAMRDI
;
A
#
# COMPACT_ATOMS: atom_id res chain seq x y z
N TRP A 1 10.11 -16.28 0.07
CA TRP A 1 8.66 -16.06 -0.01
C TRP A 1 8.15 -16.21 -1.45
N LEU A 2 8.78 -15.57 -2.44
CA LEU A 2 8.35 -15.70 -3.86
C LEU A 2 8.27 -17.15 -4.31
N MET A 3 9.28 -17.97 -3.99
CA MET A 3 9.26 -19.41 -4.28
C MET A 3 8.06 -20.12 -3.61
N HIS A 4 7.70 -19.74 -2.38
CA HIS A 4 6.54 -20.32 -1.72
C HIS A 4 5.22 -19.93 -2.40
N ILE A 5 5.10 -18.70 -2.91
CA ILE A 5 3.95 -18.28 -3.72
C ILE A 5 3.92 -19.10 -5.02
N MET A 6 5.05 -19.16 -5.73
CA MET A 6 5.14 -19.88 -7.02
C MET A 6 4.83 -21.37 -6.88
N ASN A 7 5.20 -21.98 -5.75
CA ASN A 7 4.91 -23.39 -5.44
C ASN A 7 3.51 -23.61 -4.82
N GLY A 8 2.68 -22.57 -4.71
CA GLY A 8 1.33 -22.68 -4.15
C GLY A 8 1.24 -22.84 -2.62
N HIS A 9 2.39 -22.70 -1.91
CA HIS A 9 2.40 -22.78 -0.43
C HIS A 9 1.89 -21.48 0.22
N VAL A 10 1.85 -20.38 -0.51
CA VAL A 10 1.29 -19.09 -0.08
C VAL A 10 0.27 -18.66 -1.13
N VAL A 11 -0.97 -18.58 -0.73
CA VAL A 11 -2.13 -18.27 -1.60
C VAL A 11 -2.66 -16.86 -1.41
N ALA A 12 -2.19 -16.15 -0.39
CA ALA A 12 -2.60 -14.78 -0.12
C ALA A 12 -1.48 -13.93 0.47
N PHE A 13 -1.56 -12.61 0.22
CA PHE A 13 -0.62 -11.62 0.73
C PHE A 13 -1.36 -10.36 1.20
N ILE A 14 -1.00 -9.87 2.38
CA ILE A 14 -1.38 -8.53 2.85
C ILE A 14 -0.10 -7.76 3.14
N GLY A 15 0.04 -6.58 2.53
CA GLY A 15 1.22 -5.72 2.70
C GLY A 15 0.85 -4.27 2.95
N GLY A 16 1.61 -3.63 3.85
CA GLY A 16 1.60 -2.20 4.09
C GLY A 16 3.05 -1.69 4.14
N PRO A 17 3.71 -1.50 2.99
CA PRO A 17 5.09 -1.03 2.98
C PRO A 17 5.21 0.36 3.59
N PRO A 18 6.38 0.71 4.20
CA PRO A 18 6.55 1.98 4.88
C PRO A 18 6.24 3.17 3.99
N CYS A 19 5.23 3.94 4.35
CA CYS A 19 4.78 5.12 3.62
C CYS A 19 5.47 6.43 4.06
N ASN A 20 6.31 6.40 5.09
CA ASN A 20 6.89 7.58 5.72
C ASN A 20 7.73 8.45 4.75
N THR A 21 8.36 7.86 3.73
CA THR A 21 9.12 8.58 2.71
C THR A 21 8.28 9.06 1.53
N TRP A 22 7.05 8.54 1.39
CA TRP A 22 6.07 8.84 0.34
C TRP A 22 4.97 9.81 0.80
N SER A 23 4.90 10.07 2.10
CA SER A 23 3.80 10.83 2.69
C SER A 23 3.87 12.32 2.34
N LYS A 24 2.72 12.88 1.95
CA LYS A 24 2.53 14.33 1.77
C LYS A 24 2.88 15.13 3.05
N ALA A 25 2.87 14.50 4.23
CA ALA A 25 3.22 15.15 5.48
C ALA A 25 4.65 15.74 5.48
N ARG A 26 5.57 15.20 4.66
CA ARG A 26 6.92 15.74 4.47
C ARG A 26 6.94 17.09 3.73
N HIS A 27 5.90 17.39 2.99
CA HIS A 27 5.78 18.66 2.24
C HIS A 27 5.10 19.77 3.04
N ILE A 28 4.47 19.41 4.18
CA ILE A 28 3.76 20.39 5.01
C ILE A 28 4.76 21.08 5.93
N LYS A 29 4.95 22.37 5.70
CA LYS A 29 5.76 23.24 6.57
C LYS A 29 4.86 23.83 7.65
N LEU A 30 5.14 23.51 8.90
CA LEU A 30 4.46 24.12 10.05
C LEU A 30 5.33 25.24 10.61
N SER A 31 4.71 26.37 10.95
CA SER A 31 5.41 27.49 11.61
C SER A 31 6.06 27.00 12.91
N GLY A 32 7.35 27.26 13.09
CA GLY A 32 8.09 26.87 14.29
C GLY A 32 8.45 25.37 14.41
N CYS A 33 8.13 24.55 13.41
CA CYS A 33 8.46 23.13 13.42
C CYS A 33 9.26 22.74 12.18
N HIS A 34 10.47 22.21 12.41
CA HIS A 34 11.22 21.55 11.35
C HIS A 34 10.71 20.12 11.18
N GLY A 35 9.79 19.91 10.24
CA GLY A 35 9.35 18.58 9.80
C GLY A 35 10.48 17.81 9.10
N PRO A 36 10.30 16.49 8.85
CA PRO A 36 11.27 15.72 8.09
C PRO A 36 11.39 16.30 6.66
N ARG A 37 12.62 16.29 6.15
CA ARG A 37 12.92 16.75 4.78
C ARG A 37 12.15 15.92 3.75
N VAL A 38 11.76 16.54 2.65
CA VAL A 38 11.32 15.84 1.44
C VAL A 38 12.49 15.02 0.89
N VAL A 39 12.29 13.74 0.65
CA VAL A 39 13.33 12.80 0.20
C VAL A 39 13.03 12.19 -1.17
N ARG A 40 11.87 12.51 -1.75
CA ARG A 40 11.42 12.07 -3.07
C ARG A 40 10.73 13.22 -3.80
N SER A 41 10.70 13.13 -5.13
CA SER A 41 9.92 14.03 -5.99
C SER A 41 9.25 13.22 -7.11
N PRO A 42 8.30 13.79 -7.85
CA PRO A 42 7.73 13.13 -9.03
C PRO A 42 8.77 12.71 -10.06
N ASP A 43 9.84 13.53 -10.25
CA ASP A 43 10.94 13.23 -11.18
C ASP A 43 11.98 12.26 -10.60
N ALA A 44 12.03 12.13 -9.28
CA ALA A 44 12.91 11.21 -8.57
C ALA A 44 12.11 10.41 -7.52
N PRO A 45 11.15 9.57 -7.94
CA PRO A 45 10.25 8.87 -7.03
C PRO A 45 10.98 7.84 -6.16
N TRP A 46 12.10 7.31 -6.62
CA TRP A 46 12.91 6.33 -5.89
C TRP A 46 13.90 6.94 -4.91
N GLY A 47 14.01 8.26 -4.88
CA GLY A 47 14.85 9.01 -3.94
C GLY A 47 15.58 10.17 -4.62
N LEU A 48 15.73 11.27 -3.91
CA LEU A 48 16.52 12.42 -4.38
C LEU A 48 18.02 12.08 -4.37
N PRO A 49 18.83 12.66 -5.28
CA PRO A 49 20.26 12.36 -5.37
C PRO A 49 21.07 12.89 -4.17
N SER A 50 20.52 13.84 -3.40
CA SER A 50 21.23 14.52 -2.29
C SER A 50 20.70 14.11 -0.91
N LEU A 51 20.52 12.81 -0.67
CA LEU A 51 20.06 12.29 0.60
C LEU A 51 21.21 12.20 1.62
N ARG A 52 20.90 12.50 2.88
CA ARG A 52 21.79 12.18 4.01
C ARG A 52 21.74 10.67 4.27
N LEU A 53 22.77 10.11 4.90
CA LEU A 53 22.85 8.67 5.14
C LEU A 53 21.59 8.07 5.78
N GLY A 54 21.06 8.69 6.84
CA GLY A 54 19.83 8.21 7.48
C GLY A 54 18.58 8.33 6.62
N GLU A 55 18.50 9.34 5.74
CA GLU A 55 17.41 9.50 4.76
C GLU A 55 17.55 8.45 3.66
N LEU A 56 18.77 8.18 3.18
CA LEU A 56 19.07 7.16 2.20
C LEU A 56 18.64 5.78 2.70
N CYS A 57 19.02 5.40 3.93
CA CYS A 57 18.60 4.14 4.53
C CYS A 57 17.07 3.99 4.58
N GLN A 58 16.34 5.07 4.96
CA GLN A 58 14.88 5.05 4.98
C GLN A 58 14.29 4.87 3.57
N VAL A 59 14.84 5.55 2.59
CA VAL A 59 14.40 5.47 1.19
C VAL A 59 14.67 4.08 0.61
N MET A 60 15.87 3.54 0.81
CA MET A 60 16.25 2.20 0.34
C MET A 60 15.37 1.11 0.97
N LEU A 61 15.15 1.16 2.28
CA LEU A 61 14.25 0.21 2.96
C LEU A 61 12.82 0.31 2.40
N GLY A 62 12.32 1.53 2.21
CA GLY A 62 10.99 1.75 1.62
C GLY A 62 10.90 1.21 0.20
N ASN A 63 11.94 1.40 -0.63
CA ASN A 63 11.99 0.88 -2.00
C ASN A 63 12.02 -0.65 -2.01
N LEU A 64 12.87 -1.25 -1.18
CA LEU A 64 13.01 -2.71 -1.07
C LEU A 64 11.68 -3.38 -0.68
N LEU A 65 11.03 -2.87 0.36
CA LEU A 65 9.78 -3.45 0.86
C LEU A 65 8.61 -3.21 -0.10
N LEU A 66 8.57 -2.07 -0.77
CA LEU A 66 7.56 -1.79 -1.80
C LEU A 66 7.77 -2.68 -3.03
N GLY A 67 9.01 -2.83 -3.50
CA GLY A 67 9.36 -3.73 -4.61
C GLY A 67 8.96 -5.17 -4.30
N PHE A 68 9.33 -5.67 -3.12
CA PHE A 68 8.94 -7.00 -2.66
C PHE A 68 7.41 -7.18 -2.64
N ALA A 69 6.67 -6.17 -2.18
CA ALA A 69 5.20 -6.24 -2.17
C ALA A 69 4.63 -6.30 -3.60
N PHE A 70 5.17 -5.54 -4.53
CA PHE A 70 4.78 -5.62 -5.95
C PHE A 70 5.08 -6.99 -6.57
N GLU A 71 6.23 -7.58 -6.26
CA GLU A 71 6.60 -8.92 -6.70
C GLU A 71 5.62 -9.98 -6.16
N CYS A 72 5.26 -9.91 -4.87
CA CYS A 72 4.28 -10.80 -4.27
C CYS A 72 2.90 -10.67 -4.95
N MET A 73 2.43 -9.44 -5.19
CA MET A 73 1.15 -9.20 -5.87
C MET A 73 1.15 -9.76 -7.29
N ALA A 74 2.25 -9.59 -8.03
CA ALA A 74 2.37 -10.12 -9.38
C ALA A 74 2.42 -11.66 -9.39
N ALA A 75 3.23 -12.26 -8.52
CA ALA A 75 3.34 -13.70 -8.40
C ALA A 75 1.98 -14.34 -8.02
N LEU A 76 1.23 -13.73 -7.10
CA LEU A 76 -0.11 -14.18 -6.76
C LEU A 76 -1.09 -14.03 -7.92
N ALA A 77 -0.98 -12.97 -8.73
CA ALA A 77 -1.83 -12.78 -9.90
C ALA A 77 -1.66 -13.90 -10.93
N THR A 78 -0.43 -14.42 -11.12
CA THR A 78 -0.17 -15.56 -12.00
C THR A 78 -0.68 -16.88 -11.46
N ARG A 79 -0.99 -16.94 -10.17
CA ARG A 79 -1.47 -18.13 -9.46
C ARG A 79 -2.94 -18.01 -9.05
N GLU A 80 -3.65 -17.01 -9.56
CA GLU A 80 -5.04 -16.70 -9.17
C GLU A 80 -5.26 -16.54 -7.66
N GLY A 81 -4.20 -16.16 -6.94
CA GLY A 81 -4.22 -15.94 -5.50
C GLY A 81 -4.93 -14.63 -5.11
N ALA A 82 -4.96 -14.37 -3.81
CA ALA A 82 -5.53 -13.15 -3.25
C ALA A 82 -4.44 -12.20 -2.72
N GLY A 83 -4.66 -10.88 -2.86
CA GLY A 83 -3.69 -9.92 -2.36
C GLY A 83 -4.30 -8.57 -2.03
N LEU A 84 -3.69 -7.91 -1.03
CA LEU A 84 -4.03 -6.55 -0.65
C LEU A 84 -2.75 -5.80 -0.26
N LEU A 85 -2.48 -4.70 -0.98
CA LEU A 85 -1.38 -3.80 -0.66
C LEU A 85 -1.95 -2.45 -0.30
N GLU A 86 -1.69 -2.00 0.93
CA GLU A 86 -2.13 -0.71 1.45
C GLU A 86 -1.07 0.38 1.24
N HIS A 87 -1.53 1.58 0.85
CA HIS A 87 -0.69 2.77 0.90
C HIS A 87 -1.57 4.03 0.97
N PRO A 88 -1.06 5.18 1.46
CA PRO A 88 -1.79 6.44 1.41
C PRO A 88 -2.34 6.72 0.01
N LYS A 89 -3.59 7.18 -0.05
CA LYS A 89 -4.21 7.60 -1.31
C LYS A 89 -3.37 8.67 -2.01
N ASP A 90 -3.36 8.65 -3.34
CA ASP A 90 -2.75 9.73 -4.12
C ASP A 90 -3.31 11.08 -3.66
N PRO A 91 -2.45 12.03 -3.26
CA PRO A 91 -2.89 13.36 -2.83
C PRO A 91 -3.44 14.23 -3.96
N ASP A 92 -3.39 13.75 -5.20
CA ASP A 92 -3.83 14.46 -6.42
C ASP A 92 -3.21 15.86 -6.56
N HIS A 93 -1.92 15.94 -6.32
CA HIS A 93 -1.15 17.18 -6.40
C HIS A 93 0.15 16.93 -7.20
N PRO A 94 0.50 17.79 -8.17
CA PRO A 94 1.63 17.55 -9.08
C PRO A 94 2.98 17.44 -8.37
N ASP A 95 3.18 18.19 -7.29
CA ASP A 95 4.46 18.22 -6.59
C ASP A 95 4.64 17.06 -5.59
N TYR A 96 3.60 16.26 -5.34
CA TYR A 96 3.67 15.19 -4.38
C TYR A 96 3.89 13.85 -5.06
N VAL A 97 4.88 13.13 -4.55
CA VAL A 97 5.15 11.77 -5.02
C VAL A 97 4.08 10.80 -4.50
N SER A 98 3.70 9.84 -5.32
CA SER A 98 2.76 8.79 -4.96
C SER A 98 3.15 7.48 -5.64
N ILE A 99 3.05 6.36 -4.92
CA ILE A 99 3.28 5.04 -5.52
C ILE A 99 2.27 4.76 -6.62
N TRP A 100 1.05 5.33 -6.50
CA TRP A 100 -0.05 5.14 -7.44
C TRP A 100 0.22 5.69 -8.84
N ARG A 101 1.26 6.54 -8.99
CA ARG A 101 1.73 7.11 -10.27
C ARG A 101 2.89 6.34 -10.89
N LEU A 102 3.45 5.36 -10.20
CA LEU A 102 4.57 4.56 -10.70
C LEU A 102 4.16 3.74 -11.91
N ALA A 103 5.05 3.63 -12.89
CA ALA A 103 4.81 2.86 -14.11
C ALA A 103 4.51 1.39 -13.80
N ILE A 104 5.22 0.81 -12.82
CA ILE A 104 5.00 -0.57 -12.38
C ILE A 104 3.59 -0.81 -11.86
N LEU A 105 3.01 0.15 -11.14
CA LEU A 105 1.65 -0.02 -10.65
C LEU A 105 0.62 0.00 -11.78
N ARG A 106 0.84 0.85 -12.80
CA ARG A 106 0.01 0.82 -14.01
C ARG A 106 0.07 -0.53 -14.71
N MET A 107 1.26 -1.16 -14.73
CA MET A 107 1.41 -2.53 -15.26
C MET A 107 0.66 -3.55 -14.41
N LEU A 108 0.79 -3.49 -13.07
CA LEU A 108 0.05 -4.39 -12.18
C LEU A 108 -1.46 -4.29 -12.39
N LEU A 109 -1.98 -3.09 -12.57
CA LEU A 109 -3.42 -2.86 -12.82
C LEU A 109 -3.93 -3.42 -14.17
N THR A 110 -3.03 -3.85 -15.07
CA THR A 110 -3.44 -4.58 -16.28
C THR A 110 -3.59 -6.09 -16.05
N LEU A 111 -3.14 -6.61 -14.90
CA LEU A 111 -3.27 -8.02 -14.58
C LEU A 111 -4.73 -8.37 -14.25
N PRO A 112 -5.18 -9.59 -14.57
CA PRO A 112 -6.53 -10.05 -14.24
C PRO A 112 -6.83 -9.92 -12.74
N ASN A 113 -8.07 -9.55 -12.41
CA ASN A 113 -8.57 -9.42 -11.03
C ASN A 113 -7.81 -8.41 -10.15
N MET A 114 -6.94 -7.57 -10.75
CA MET A 114 -6.23 -6.51 -10.07
C MET A 114 -7.00 -5.19 -10.20
N ARG A 115 -7.24 -4.51 -9.08
CA ARG A 115 -7.95 -3.23 -9.07
C ARG A 115 -7.52 -2.34 -7.91
N LEU A 116 -7.91 -1.07 -7.99
CA LEU A 116 -7.65 -0.06 -6.95
C LEU A 116 -8.95 0.25 -6.21
N VAL A 117 -8.91 0.13 -4.88
CA VAL A 117 -10.02 0.50 -3.98
C VAL A 117 -9.52 1.59 -3.04
N SER A 118 -10.30 2.66 -2.86
CA SER A 118 -9.93 3.76 -1.97
C SER A 118 -10.97 3.98 -0.90
N VAL A 119 -10.49 4.21 0.33
CA VAL A 119 -11.33 4.49 1.49
C VAL A 119 -10.76 5.63 2.32
N SER A 120 -11.55 6.15 3.25
CA SER A 120 -11.05 6.95 4.36
C SER A 120 -11.07 6.10 5.63
N GLN A 121 -9.91 5.87 6.25
CA GLN A 121 -9.84 5.06 7.48
C GLN A 121 -10.64 5.69 8.63
N GLY A 122 -10.89 7.01 8.57
CA GLY A 122 -11.78 7.69 9.52
C GLY A 122 -13.19 7.13 9.58
N LEU A 123 -13.72 6.62 8.46
CA LEU A 123 -15.03 5.95 8.42
C LEU A 123 -15.05 4.62 9.17
N PHE A 124 -13.89 4.07 9.47
CA PHE A 124 -13.69 2.82 10.22
C PHE A 124 -13.22 3.06 11.65
N GLY A 125 -13.27 4.32 12.14
CA GLY A 125 -12.92 4.68 13.51
C GLY A 125 -11.47 5.18 13.71
N ALA A 126 -10.72 5.47 12.66
CA ALA A 126 -9.45 6.17 12.81
C ALA A 126 -9.67 7.59 13.34
N PRO A 127 -8.73 8.13 14.17
CA PRO A 127 -8.90 9.45 14.79
C PRO A 127 -8.81 10.63 13.80
N SER A 128 -8.43 10.38 12.55
CA SER A 128 -8.43 11.35 11.47
C SER A 128 -8.87 10.70 10.16
N PRO A 129 -9.20 11.46 9.11
CA PRO A 129 -9.67 10.88 7.85
C PRO A 129 -8.74 9.82 7.25
N LYS A 130 -7.42 10.03 7.26
CA LYS A 130 -6.40 9.12 6.68
C LYS A 130 -6.87 8.48 5.37
N PRO A 131 -6.94 9.24 4.26
CA PRO A 131 -7.27 8.68 2.95
C PRO A 131 -6.26 7.60 2.54
N THR A 132 -6.76 6.43 2.20
CA THR A 132 -5.98 5.23 1.94
C THR A 132 -6.46 4.57 0.66
N SER A 133 -5.53 3.99 -0.11
CA SER A 133 -5.87 3.16 -1.26
C SER A 133 -5.27 1.77 -1.09
N PHE A 134 -5.96 0.79 -1.63
CA PHE A 134 -5.57 -0.60 -1.68
C PHE A 134 -5.40 -1.03 -3.14
N LEU A 135 -4.25 -1.62 -3.47
CA LEU A 135 -4.16 -2.47 -4.64
C LEU A 135 -4.70 -3.84 -4.23
N VAL A 136 -5.76 -4.28 -4.88
CA VAL A 136 -6.52 -5.47 -4.52
C VAL A 136 -6.42 -6.50 -5.63
N LEU A 137 -6.13 -7.73 -5.28
CA LEU A 137 -6.12 -8.88 -6.17
C LEU A 137 -7.07 -9.97 -5.61
N GLY A 138 -7.97 -10.47 -6.44
CA GLY A 138 -8.77 -11.66 -6.13
C GLY A 138 -9.82 -11.52 -5.00
N LEU A 139 -9.83 -10.44 -4.24
CA LEU A 139 -10.78 -10.22 -3.13
C LEU A 139 -12.09 -9.64 -3.66
N ARG A 140 -12.98 -10.47 -4.17
CA ARG A 140 -14.23 -10.06 -4.84
C ARG A 140 -15.25 -9.46 -3.88
N THR A 141 -15.23 -9.87 -2.61
CA THR A 141 -16.19 -9.42 -1.58
C THR A 141 -15.74 -8.16 -0.84
N LEU A 142 -14.51 -7.67 -1.07
CA LEU A 142 -13.94 -6.57 -0.28
C LEU A 142 -14.81 -5.31 -0.29
N GLU A 143 -15.31 -4.89 -1.45
CA GLU A 143 -16.13 -3.68 -1.54
C GLU A 143 -17.45 -3.84 -0.79
N SER A 144 -18.07 -5.03 -0.80
CA SER A 144 -19.28 -5.29 -0.03
C SER A 144 -19.02 -5.26 1.48
N GLU A 145 -17.90 -5.82 1.94
CA GLU A 145 -17.51 -5.76 3.34
C GLU A 145 -17.21 -4.33 3.82
N LEU A 146 -16.61 -3.52 2.95
CA LEU A 146 -16.34 -2.12 3.24
C LEU A 146 -17.60 -1.24 3.20
N HIS A 147 -18.60 -1.62 2.38
CA HIS A 147 -19.75 -0.78 2.03
C HIS A 147 -20.56 -0.32 3.24
N GLN A 148 -20.81 -1.19 4.20
CA GLN A 148 -21.56 -0.87 5.41
C GLN A 148 -20.93 0.28 6.18
N HIS A 149 -19.61 0.25 6.34
CA HIS A 149 -18.86 1.30 7.03
C HIS A 149 -18.80 2.60 6.22
N LEU A 150 -18.78 2.51 4.89
CA LEU A 150 -18.82 3.68 4.01
C LEU A 150 -20.16 4.41 4.11
N LEU A 151 -21.27 3.69 4.36
CA LEU A 151 -22.61 4.29 4.50
C LEU A 151 -22.87 4.85 5.91
N THR A 152 -22.38 4.20 6.96
CA THR A 152 -22.74 4.51 8.36
C THR A 152 -21.64 5.26 9.11
N GLY A 153 -20.40 5.19 8.62
CA GLY A 153 -19.24 5.83 9.25
C GLY A 153 -19.30 7.36 9.14
N GLN A 154 -18.80 8.02 10.18
CA GLN A 154 -18.64 9.47 10.20
C GLN A 154 -17.17 9.84 10.06
N LEU A 155 -16.89 10.81 9.18
CA LEU A 155 -15.53 11.32 9.04
C LEU A 155 -15.16 12.17 10.24
N PRO A 156 -14.05 11.87 10.93
CA PRO A 156 -13.55 12.73 11.99
C PRO A 156 -13.09 14.07 11.44
N THR A 157 -13.31 15.13 12.19
CA THR A 157 -12.85 16.49 11.86
C THR A 157 -11.42 16.75 12.31
N ALA A 158 -10.85 15.85 13.12
CA ALA A 158 -9.51 16.02 13.66
C ALA A 158 -8.45 16.00 12.55
N THR A 159 -7.50 16.93 12.64
CA THR A 159 -6.36 16.99 11.74
C THR A 159 -5.24 16.05 12.20
N SER A 160 -4.60 15.38 11.24
CA SER A 160 -3.34 14.64 11.48
C SER A 160 -2.09 15.53 11.34
N ILE A 161 -2.27 16.83 11.09
CA ILE A 161 -1.16 17.77 10.88
C ILE A 161 -0.64 18.26 12.23
N GLY A 162 0.69 18.31 12.38
CA GLY A 162 1.36 18.90 13.54
C GLY A 162 1.58 17.93 14.71
N LYS A 163 1.79 18.54 15.88
CA LYS A 163 1.98 17.84 17.14
C LYS A 163 0.78 18.08 18.06
N ASP A 164 0.56 17.15 18.96
CA ASP A 164 -0.40 17.31 20.08
C ASP A 164 0.21 18.18 21.21
N GLU A 165 -0.58 18.39 22.26
CA GLU A 165 -0.16 19.17 23.44
C GLU A 165 1.02 18.55 24.19
N CYS A 166 1.22 17.25 24.05
CA CYS A 166 2.34 16.50 24.62
C CYS A 166 3.60 16.49 23.73
N GLY A 167 3.54 17.14 22.55
CA GLY A 167 4.66 17.20 21.59
C GLY A 167 4.81 15.99 20.67
N ASN A 168 3.88 15.00 20.71
CA ASN A 168 3.87 13.86 19.84
C ASN A 168 3.28 14.22 18.46
N TYR A 169 3.79 13.62 17.40
CA TYR A 169 3.19 13.80 16.09
C TYR A 169 1.78 13.20 16.05
N ARG A 170 0.79 13.97 15.61
CA ARG A 170 -0.62 13.55 15.45
C ARG A 170 -0.78 12.39 14.44
N THR A 171 0.26 12.10 13.66
CA THR A 171 0.31 10.94 12.77
C THR A 171 0.70 9.63 13.49
N ALA A 172 1.19 9.69 14.74
CA ALA A 172 1.66 8.50 15.45
C ALA A 172 0.54 7.43 15.65
N PRO A 173 -0.69 7.80 16.09
CA PRO A 173 -1.78 6.84 16.21
C PRO A 173 -2.27 6.28 14.87
N LEU A 174 -1.95 6.94 13.75
CA LEU A 174 -2.38 6.51 12.42
C LEU A 174 -1.53 5.37 11.82
N LYS A 175 -0.54 4.88 12.55
CA LYS A 175 0.23 3.70 12.16
C LYS A 175 -0.59 2.42 12.31
N GLU A 176 -1.54 2.41 13.24
CA GLU A 176 -2.44 1.30 13.47
C GLU A 176 -3.65 1.38 12.54
N TYR A 177 -4.11 0.23 12.10
CA TYR A 177 -5.34 0.15 11.32
C TYR A 177 -6.55 0.07 12.27
N PRO A 178 -7.66 0.76 11.95
CA PRO A 178 -8.88 0.64 12.75
C PRO A 178 -9.37 -0.80 12.78
N PRO A 179 -9.80 -1.33 13.95
CA PRO A 179 -10.29 -2.70 14.06
C PRO A 179 -11.39 -3.05 13.06
N ALA A 180 -12.33 -2.13 12.81
CA ALA A 180 -13.41 -2.33 11.85
C ALA A 180 -12.88 -2.54 10.42
N LEU A 181 -11.83 -1.82 10.01
CA LEU A 181 -11.18 -2.03 8.73
C LEU A 181 -10.47 -3.38 8.67
N CYS A 182 -9.78 -3.76 9.75
CA CYS A 182 -9.13 -5.07 9.85
C CYS A 182 -10.15 -6.20 9.73
N HIS A 183 -11.31 -6.08 10.40
CA HIS A 183 -12.38 -7.07 10.32
C HIS A 183 -12.96 -7.19 8.91
N ALA A 184 -13.24 -6.08 8.23
CA ALA A 184 -13.75 -6.11 6.85
C ALA A 184 -12.76 -6.78 5.89
N VAL A 185 -11.47 -6.45 6.00
CA VAL A 185 -10.41 -7.09 5.19
C VAL A 185 -10.32 -8.59 5.51
N ALA A 186 -10.32 -8.98 6.78
CA ALA A 186 -10.26 -10.38 7.19
C ALA A 186 -11.48 -11.17 6.72
N ALA A 187 -12.69 -10.60 6.83
CA ALA A 187 -13.92 -11.24 6.35
C ALA A 187 -13.87 -11.50 4.85
N SER A 188 -13.45 -10.50 4.05
CA SER A 188 -13.25 -10.67 2.62
C SER A 188 -12.22 -11.75 2.30
N MET A 189 -11.06 -11.71 2.96
CA MET A 189 -10.02 -12.74 2.80
C MET A 189 -10.56 -14.15 3.08
N CYS A 190 -11.22 -14.34 4.23
CA CYS A 190 -11.78 -15.64 4.59
C CYS A 190 -12.81 -16.11 3.57
N THR A 191 -13.74 -15.23 3.17
CA THR A 191 -14.81 -15.56 2.21
C THR A 191 -14.27 -15.93 0.84
N ASP A 192 -13.33 -15.13 0.33
CA ASP A 192 -12.83 -15.33 -1.04
C ASP A 192 -11.82 -16.49 -1.11
N LEU A 193 -10.97 -16.68 -0.07
CA LEU A 193 -10.05 -17.82 -0.01
C LEU A 193 -10.76 -19.18 0.14
N THR A 194 -11.88 -19.24 0.87
CA THR A 194 -12.67 -20.49 0.94
C THR A 194 -13.36 -20.87 -0.36
N ARG A 195 -13.52 -19.91 -1.29
CA ARG A 195 -14.07 -20.14 -2.63
C ARG A 195 -13.00 -20.54 -3.65
N MET A 196 -11.73 -20.34 -3.33
CA MET A 196 -10.62 -20.79 -4.16
C MET A 196 -10.45 -22.29 -3.97
N ASP A 197 -10.75 -23.07 -5.01
CA ASP A 197 -10.54 -24.51 -4.94
C ASP A 197 -9.04 -24.79 -4.95
N CYS A 198 -8.54 -25.55 -3.95
CA CYS A 198 -7.10 -25.85 -3.84
C CYS A 198 -6.57 -26.65 -5.05
N SER A 199 -7.45 -27.25 -5.86
CA SER A 199 -7.13 -27.93 -7.12
C SER A 199 -6.65 -26.98 -8.22
N ASP A 200 -7.08 -25.71 -8.21
CA ASP A 200 -6.77 -24.72 -9.25
C ASP A 200 -5.33 -24.20 -9.17
N PHE A 201 -4.63 -24.39 -8.04
CA PHE A 201 -3.24 -23.99 -7.87
C PHE A 201 -2.22 -24.87 -8.60
N GLY A 202 -2.67 -25.89 -9.37
CA GLY A 202 -1.82 -26.86 -10.07
C GLY A 202 -1.38 -26.47 -11.49
N SER A 203 -1.98 -25.51 -12.16
CA SER A 203 -1.57 -25.14 -13.52
C SER A 203 -0.47 -24.10 -13.53
N GLN A 204 0.73 -24.53 -13.93
CA GLN A 204 1.90 -23.68 -14.08
C GLN A 204 1.73 -22.71 -15.27
N THR A 205 1.60 -21.43 -14.99
CA THR A 205 2.05 -20.40 -15.93
C THR A 205 3.21 -19.65 -15.29
N ASP A 206 4.36 -19.63 -15.95
CA ASP A 206 5.50 -18.84 -15.48
C ASP A 206 5.10 -17.36 -15.39
N PRO A 207 5.54 -16.64 -14.33
CA PRO A 207 5.30 -15.21 -14.27
C PRO A 207 5.92 -14.52 -15.47
N PRO A 208 5.33 -13.43 -15.99
CA PRO A 208 5.90 -12.71 -17.13
C PRO A 208 7.35 -12.33 -16.84
N THR A 209 8.28 -12.94 -17.54
CA THR A 209 9.74 -12.77 -17.33
C THR A 209 10.16 -11.31 -17.36
N GLU A 210 9.49 -10.49 -18.17
CA GLU A 210 9.71 -9.03 -18.23
C GLU A 210 9.32 -8.33 -16.94
N PHE A 211 8.28 -8.78 -16.25
CA PHE A 211 7.87 -8.20 -14.97
C PHE A 211 8.91 -8.47 -13.88
N ILE A 212 9.39 -9.72 -13.77
CA ILE A 212 10.45 -10.11 -12.83
C ILE A 212 11.69 -9.27 -13.08
N ARG A 213 12.15 -9.17 -14.34
CA ARG A 213 13.34 -8.40 -14.73
C ARG A 213 13.22 -6.91 -14.36
N ARG A 214 12.02 -6.31 -14.46
CA ARG A 214 11.79 -4.92 -14.06
C ARG A 214 11.76 -4.74 -12.55
N CYS A 215 11.22 -5.72 -11.81
CA CYS A 215 11.29 -5.72 -10.35
C CYS A 215 12.75 -5.86 -9.87
N GLU A 216 13.56 -6.71 -10.52
CA GLU A 216 14.99 -6.85 -10.23
C GLU A 216 15.75 -5.55 -10.53
N ALA A 217 15.51 -4.90 -11.65
CA ALA A 217 16.12 -3.62 -12.00
C ALA A 217 15.80 -2.49 -10.99
N MET A 218 14.70 -2.61 -10.22
CA MET A 218 14.38 -1.65 -9.15
C MET A 218 15.13 -1.92 -7.84
N ARG A 219 15.75 -3.09 -7.68
CA ARG A 219 16.58 -3.39 -6.49
C ARG A 219 17.97 -2.76 -6.61
N ASP A 220 18.42 -2.48 -7.83
CA ASP A 220 19.75 -1.93 -8.13
C ASP A 220 19.79 -0.40 -8.17
N ILE A 221 18.66 0.28 -7.82
CA ILE A 221 18.55 1.73 -7.68
C ILE A 221 18.51 2.12 -6.19
#